data_7ab87dd127ac18b726a71e847be8741b
#
_entry.id   7ab87dd127ac18b726a71e847be8741b
#
_cell.length_a   1.000
_cell.length_b   1.000
_cell.length_c   1.000
_cell.angle_alpha   90.00
_cell.angle_beta   90.00
_cell.angle_gamma   90.00
#
_symmetry.space_group_name_H-M   'P 1'
#
loop_
_entity.id
_entity.type
_entity.pdbx_description
1 polymer ?
#
loop_
_entity_poly.entity_id
_entity_poly.type
_entity_poly.pdbx_seq_one_letter_code
_entity_poly.pdbx_strand_id
1 'polypeptide(L)'
;MASAIAHRGPDGCGEHFDSQAGFGLTQRRLAIIDLSPLGLQPMWDFTHRALISFNGEIYNYRELREELQRDGFKFFSRTDTEVILNLYLRDGVAFLNRLNGMFALAIWDKVSHTLLIARDSMGVKPLYHTTTKSGFVFASEIKALCQLPELDRTVDPVMLSQYVTYMYGPSPGTPFRSISKMLPGHAFLLESGRVVKRWSFLKDNRNSVDEGMTVDAAKEGVVHFLSQAVERQMVADVPVGAFLSGGLDSSSLVALARRNVHDRSVECFTIGFKSGSEHREGLVEDLPYATQVADHLGVSLRTVWVGSGVSSEFARMIYHLDEPQADPAPINVSLICALARQMGIKVLLSGAGGDDIFTGYRRHFALAQERWWKWLPKWARTLLRKSGQCLSQESPIGRRYRKAFQFADSAPDQRLAGYFSWLDREHVTRLFSPELRAEVARHDPLQPMLDALMELPKDVDPLNRMLLLEQRFFLADHNLNYTDKMSMAEGVEVRVPFLDPDLMDFAGSLPPRFKQHGSTGKWIFKKAMEPYLPKDVIYRSKTGFGAPLRSWMQHELKELVDDALSESSIKRRGLFDYQAVRHLIAMDRSGNIDASYPIFQLICIETWCKIFLDQRGVL
;
A
#
# COMPACT_ATOMS: atom_id res chain seq x y z
N MET A 1 15.08 17.09 -8.93
CA MET A 1 14.03 16.04 -8.82
C MET A 1 14.61 14.63 -8.98
N ALA A 2 15.25 14.25 -10.10
CA ALA A 2 15.80 12.91 -10.30
C ALA A 2 16.80 12.46 -9.21
N SER A 3 17.67 13.36 -8.73
CA SER A 3 18.64 13.05 -7.66
C SER A 3 17.98 12.68 -6.33
N ALA A 4 16.83 13.29 -6.00
CA ALA A 4 16.09 13.01 -4.77
C ALA A 4 15.47 11.60 -4.73
N ILE A 5 15.32 10.96 -5.89
CA ILE A 5 14.78 9.59 -6.03
C ILE A 5 15.83 8.61 -6.59
N ALA A 6 17.12 8.92 -6.45
CA ALA A 6 18.21 8.07 -6.98
C ALA A 6 18.18 6.64 -6.42
N HIS A 7 17.74 6.46 -5.18
CA HIS A 7 17.58 5.16 -4.53
C HIS A 7 16.63 4.21 -5.28
N ARG A 8 15.60 4.74 -5.95
CA ARG A 8 14.64 3.92 -6.71
C ARG A 8 15.24 3.26 -7.95
N GLY A 9 16.26 3.86 -8.53
CA GLY A 9 16.87 3.35 -9.76
C GLY A 9 18.37 3.62 -9.79
N PRO A 10 19.16 2.77 -9.09
CA PRO A 10 20.61 2.94 -9.02
C PRO A 10 21.36 2.54 -10.28
N ASP A 11 20.71 1.80 -11.21
CA ASP A 11 21.37 1.20 -12.37
C ASP A 11 21.44 2.15 -13.59
N GLY A 12 20.69 3.26 -13.59
CA GLY A 12 20.72 4.22 -14.68
C GLY A 12 19.98 5.51 -14.38
N CYS A 13 20.32 6.55 -15.16
CA CYS A 13 19.65 7.85 -15.11
C CYS A 13 19.55 8.35 -16.54
N GLY A 14 18.40 8.92 -16.91
CA GLY A 14 18.23 9.60 -18.17
C GLY A 14 17.31 10.81 -18.02
N GLU A 15 17.46 11.75 -18.93
CA GLU A 15 16.68 12.98 -18.97
C GLU A 15 16.46 13.45 -20.41
N HIS A 16 15.35 14.10 -20.64
CA HIS A 16 15.02 14.74 -21.90
C HIS A 16 14.33 16.07 -21.62
N PHE A 17 14.80 17.13 -22.29
CA PHE A 17 14.22 18.47 -22.20
C PHE A 17 13.95 19.02 -23.60
N ASP A 18 12.74 19.52 -23.80
CA ASP A 18 12.34 20.27 -24.99
C ASP A 18 11.94 21.69 -24.57
N SER A 19 12.85 22.63 -24.76
CA SER A 19 12.63 24.02 -24.36
C SER A 19 11.58 24.74 -25.22
N GLN A 20 11.36 24.29 -26.47
CA GLN A 20 10.32 24.86 -27.36
C GLN A 20 8.93 24.40 -26.94
N ALA A 21 8.79 23.14 -26.57
CA ALA A 21 7.55 22.60 -26.04
C ALA A 21 7.32 22.95 -24.53
N GLY A 22 8.35 23.47 -23.85
CA GLY A 22 8.29 23.74 -22.40
C GLY A 22 8.11 22.48 -21.58
N PHE A 23 8.78 21.39 -21.97
CA PHE A 23 8.55 20.05 -21.45
C PHE A 23 9.86 19.37 -21.04
N GLY A 24 9.82 18.55 -19.98
CA GLY A 24 10.95 17.73 -19.57
C GLY A 24 10.52 16.47 -18.81
N LEU A 25 11.22 15.36 -19.07
CA LEU A 25 11.11 14.09 -18.36
C LEU A 25 12.48 13.67 -17.84
N THR A 26 12.49 13.10 -16.64
CA THR A 26 13.66 12.43 -16.08
C THR A 26 13.25 11.08 -15.52
N GLN A 27 14.19 10.10 -15.50
CA GLN A 27 13.94 8.76 -15.01
C GLN A 27 15.17 8.20 -14.30
N ARG A 28 14.93 7.44 -13.23
CA ARG A 28 15.93 6.61 -12.54
C ARG A 28 15.58 5.14 -12.77
N ARG A 29 16.52 4.35 -13.27
CA ARG A 29 16.29 2.98 -13.70
C ARG A 29 16.80 1.97 -12.67
N LEU A 30 15.93 1.02 -12.28
CA LEU A 30 16.29 -0.28 -11.74
C LEU A 30 16.16 -1.29 -12.89
N ALA A 31 17.27 -1.89 -13.36
CA ALA A 31 17.26 -2.79 -14.50
C ALA A 31 16.84 -4.20 -14.05
N ILE A 32 15.68 -4.65 -14.53
CA ILE A 32 15.07 -5.96 -14.25
C ILE A 32 14.85 -6.74 -15.55
N ILE A 33 14.25 -6.12 -16.56
CA ILE A 33 14.10 -6.66 -17.92
C ILE A 33 15.01 -5.87 -18.85
N ASP A 34 15.72 -6.58 -19.72
CA ASP A 34 16.73 -6.06 -20.63
C ASP A 34 17.82 -5.25 -19.91
N LEU A 35 18.81 -5.92 -19.39
CA LEU A 35 19.92 -5.29 -18.62
C LEU A 35 20.84 -4.41 -19.48
N SER A 36 20.62 -4.35 -20.81
CA SER A 36 21.40 -3.52 -21.73
C SER A 36 21.06 -2.02 -21.64
N PRO A 37 21.92 -1.15 -22.19
CA PRO A 37 21.63 0.28 -22.30
C PRO A 37 20.40 0.62 -23.16
N LEU A 38 19.91 -0.30 -24.00
CA LEU A 38 18.73 -0.10 -24.83
C LEU A 38 17.43 0.09 -24.01
N GLY A 39 17.43 -0.35 -22.76
CA GLY A 39 16.32 -0.13 -21.83
C GLY A 39 16.40 1.19 -21.06
N LEU A 40 17.30 2.12 -21.39
CA LEU A 40 17.37 3.43 -20.75
C LEU A 40 16.15 4.29 -21.11
N GLN A 41 15.72 5.10 -20.15
CA GLN A 41 14.58 5.99 -20.27
C GLN A 41 14.97 7.42 -19.85
N PRO A 42 14.30 8.47 -20.36
CA PRO A 42 13.15 8.43 -21.26
C PRO A 42 13.48 7.80 -22.61
N MET A 43 12.56 6.94 -23.12
CA MET A 43 12.76 6.14 -24.32
C MET A 43 11.88 6.68 -25.47
N TRP A 44 12.51 6.94 -26.65
CA TRP A 44 11.79 7.25 -27.87
C TRP A 44 11.32 5.98 -28.60
N ASP A 45 10.16 6.07 -29.24
CA ASP A 45 9.79 5.09 -30.25
C ASP A 45 10.70 5.19 -31.49
N PHE A 46 10.64 4.19 -32.37
CA PHE A 46 11.46 4.13 -33.58
C PHE A 46 11.31 5.34 -34.53
N THR A 47 10.12 5.98 -34.53
CA THR A 47 9.82 7.13 -35.36
C THR A 47 10.13 8.48 -34.72
N HIS A 48 10.57 8.47 -33.44
CA HIS A 48 10.76 9.68 -32.63
C HIS A 48 9.50 10.55 -32.47
N ARG A 49 8.32 9.93 -32.53
CA ARG A 49 7.03 10.57 -32.27
C ARG A 49 6.68 10.61 -30.79
N ALA A 50 6.82 9.49 -30.11
CA ALA A 50 6.42 9.36 -28.71
C ALA A 50 7.63 9.06 -27.80
N LEU A 51 7.67 9.72 -26.64
CA LEU A 51 8.70 9.56 -25.61
C LEU A 51 8.05 9.10 -24.32
N ILE A 52 8.55 8.01 -23.72
CA ILE A 52 8.04 7.46 -22.46
C ILE A 52 9.03 7.58 -21.31
N SER A 53 8.51 7.91 -20.11
CA SER A 53 9.11 7.59 -18.82
C SER A 53 8.15 6.67 -18.04
N PHE A 54 8.64 5.53 -17.59
CA PHE A 54 7.85 4.45 -17.03
C PHE A 54 8.53 3.89 -15.78
N ASN A 55 7.78 3.80 -14.69
CA ASN A 55 8.15 3.16 -13.44
C ASN A 55 7.19 2.00 -13.22
N GLY A 56 7.65 0.77 -13.40
CA GLY A 56 6.81 -0.40 -13.24
C GLY A 56 7.27 -1.60 -14.05
N GLU A 57 6.33 -2.53 -14.23
CA GLU A 57 6.50 -3.78 -14.96
C GLU A 57 5.19 -4.18 -15.62
N ILE A 58 5.22 -4.56 -16.90
CA ILE A 58 4.06 -5.07 -17.64
C ILE A 58 4.21 -6.57 -17.85
N TYR A 59 3.45 -7.34 -17.11
CA TYR A 59 3.62 -8.80 -17.03
C TYR A 59 3.20 -9.54 -18.30
N ASN A 60 2.23 -9.03 -19.05
CA ASN A 60 1.78 -9.60 -20.34
C ASN A 60 2.50 -8.97 -21.55
N TYR A 61 3.70 -8.40 -21.35
CA TYR A 61 4.41 -7.71 -22.44
C TYR A 61 4.84 -8.64 -23.58
N ARG A 62 5.09 -9.93 -23.30
CA ARG A 62 5.53 -10.90 -24.30
C ARG A 62 4.44 -11.16 -25.33
N GLU A 63 3.23 -11.43 -24.86
CA GLU A 63 2.04 -11.65 -25.69
C GLU A 63 1.72 -10.40 -26.52
N LEU A 64 1.77 -9.23 -25.89
CA LEU A 64 1.54 -7.96 -26.54
C LEU A 64 2.62 -7.66 -27.60
N ARG A 65 3.87 -8.00 -27.33
CA ARG A 65 4.99 -7.88 -28.27
C ARG A 65 4.81 -8.75 -29.51
N GLU A 66 4.44 -10.02 -29.33
CA GLU A 66 4.18 -10.95 -30.43
C GLU A 66 3.03 -10.47 -31.32
N GLU A 67 1.99 -9.90 -30.74
CA GLU A 67 0.89 -9.29 -31.48
C GLU A 67 1.36 -8.10 -32.30
N LEU A 68 2.07 -7.15 -31.69
CA LEU A 68 2.63 -5.97 -32.37
C LEU A 68 3.60 -6.37 -33.48
N GLN A 69 4.40 -7.40 -33.32
CA GLN A 69 5.29 -7.91 -34.37
C GLN A 69 4.50 -8.46 -35.57
N ARG A 70 3.39 -9.14 -35.33
CA ARG A 70 2.48 -9.59 -36.41
C ARG A 70 1.84 -8.41 -37.15
N ASP A 71 1.59 -7.29 -36.44
CA ASP A 71 1.10 -6.04 -37.02
C ASP A 71 2.22 -5.22 -37.72
N GLY A 72 3.45 -5.72 -37.75
CA GLY A 72 4.58 -5.11 -38.47
C GLY A 72 5.41 -4.12 -37.64
N PHE A 73 5.16 -3.97 -36.34
CA PHE A 73 5.98 -3.14 -35.47
C PHE A 73 7.38 -3.73 -35.27
N LYS A 74 8.38 -2.85 -35.31
CA LYS A 74 9.79 -3.22 -35.06
C LYS A 74 10.19 -2.88 -33.64
N PHE A 75 11.14 -3.63 -33.10
CA PHE A 75 11.68 -3.46 -31.76
C PHE A 75 13.19 -3.43 -31.79
N PHE A 76 13.80 -2.55 -31.01
CA PHE A 76 15.25 -2.44 -30.84
C PHE A 76 15.73 -2.93 -29.47
N SER A 77 14.83 -3.01 -28.48
CA SER A 77 15.09 -3.53 -27.13
C SER A 77 14.26 -4.78 -26.84
N ARG A 78 14.47 -5.40 -25.66
CA ARG A 78 13.62 -6.48 -25.18
C ARG A 78 12.69 -6.02 -24.03
N THR A 79 12.66 -4.71 -23.76
CA THR A 79 11.90 -4.15 -22.64
C THR A 79 10.39 -4.19 -22.89
N ASP A 80 9.65 -4.25 -21.81
CA ASP A 80 8.22 -3.97 -21.76
C ASP A 80 7.90 -2.50 -22.05
N THR A 81 8.82 -1.59 -21.72
CA THR A 81 8.71 -0.15 -22.00
C THR A 81 8.50 0.14 -23.50
N GLU A 82 9.26 -0.54 -24.39
CA GLU A 82 9.09 -0.38 -25.83
C GLU A 82 7.76 -0.98 -26.32
N VAL A 83 7.26 -2.02 -25.65
CA VAL A 83 5.93 -2.57 -25.94
C VAL A 83 4.83 -1.55 -25.62
N ILE A 84 4.94 -0.84 -24.48
CA ILE A 84 3.99 0.23 -24.13
C ILE A 84 3.98 1.33 -25.19
N LEU A 85 5.15 1.79 -25.65
CA LEU A 85 5.25 2.80 -26.70
C LEU A 85 4.56 2.38 -28.00
N ASN A 86 4.85 1.16 -28.47
CA ASN A 86 4.27 0.63 -29.70
C ASN A 86 2.75 0.43 -29.58
N LEU A 87 2.25 0.02 -28.40
CA LEU A 87 0.82 -0.05 -28.12
C LEU A 87 0.18 1.35 -28.16
N TYR A 88 0.82 2.35 -27.57
CA TYR A 88 0.32 3.73 -27.62
C TYR A 88 0.22 4.25 -29.06
N LEU A 89 1.23 3.98 -29.88
CA LEU A 89 1.24 4.39 -31.30
C LEU A 89 0.13 3.73 -32.10
N ARG A 90 -0.23 2.48 -31.80
CA ARG A 90 -1.29 1.72 -32.47
C ARG A 90 -2.69 2.07 -31.97
N ASP A 91 -2.87 2.03 -30.64
CA ASP A 91 -4.20 2.02 -30.00
C ASP A 91 -4.56 3.38 -29.36
N GLY A 92 -3.66 4.37 -29.39
CA GLY A 92 -3.84 5.62 -28.64
C GLY A 92 -4.00 5.34 -27.15
N VAL A 93 -4.77 6.15 -26.43
CA VAL A 93 -4.97 6.01 -24.96
C VAL A 93 -5.72 4.72 -24.55
N ALA A 94 -6.36 4.02 -25.50
CA ALA A 94 -7.09 2.79 -25.23
C ALA A 94 -6.16 1.62 -24.84
N PHE A 95 -4.87 1.70 -25.13
CA PHE A 95 -3.87 0.68 -24.75
C PHE A 95 -3.84 0.42 -23.24
N LEU A 96 -4.18 1.40 -22.39
CA LEU A 96 -4.20 1.26 -20.94
C LEU A 96 -5.08 0.09 -20.45
N ASN A 97 -6.16 -0.20 -21.19
CA ASN A 97 -7.08 -1.31 -20.87
C ASN A 97 -6.50 -2.70 -21.17
N ARG A 98 -5.36 -2.77 -21.84
CA ARG A 98 -4.70 -4.00 -22.27
C ARG A 98 -3.54 -4.42 -21.37
N LEU A 99 -3.09 -3.49 -20.52
CA LEU A 99 -1.94 -3.71 -19.67
C LEU A 99 -2.31 -4.57 -18.45
N ASN A 100 -1.60 -5.67 -18.27
CA ASN A 100 -1.53 -6.39 -17.01
C ASN A 100 -0.18 -6.08 -16.37
N GLY A 101 -0.18 -5.28 -15.29
CA GLY A 101 1.07 -4.86 -14.67
C GLY A 101 0.87 -3.82 -13.57
N MET A 102 1.97 -3.43 -12.96
CA MET A 102 2.05 -2.33 -12.00
C MET A 102 2.83 -1.17 -12.61
N PHE A 103 2.28 0.03 -12.63
CA PHE A 103 2.91 1.14 -13.32
C PHE A 103 2.50 2.55 -12.87
N ALA A 104 3.45 3.46 -13.03
CA ALA A 104 3.23 4.88 -13.21
C ALA A 104 3.97 5.29 -14.49
N LEU A 105 3.27 5.85 -15.47
CA LEU A 105 3.86 6.19 -16.75
C LEU A 105 3.52 7.62 -17.21
N ALA A 106 4.40 8.16 -18.03
CA ALA A 106 4.18 9.42 -18.74
C ALA A 106 4.64 9.26 -20.19
N ILE A 107 3.76 9.57 -21.16
CA ILE A 107 4.05 9.51 -22.58
C ILE A 107 3.82 10.89 -23.19
N TRP A 108 4.89 11.47 -23.73
CA TRP A 108 4.85 12.68 -24.52
C TRP A 108 4.71 12.36 -26.01
N ASP A 109 3.66 12.85 -26.65
CA ASP A 109 3.48 12.75 -28.11
C ASP A 109 3.83 14.10 -28.72
N LYS A 110 4.92 14.12 -29.48
CA LYS A 110 5.48 15.30 -30.12
C LYS A 110 4.58 15.85 -31.26
N VAL A 111 3.77 15.00 -31.89
CA VAL A 111 2.90 15.36 -33.00
C VAL A 111 1.64 16.05 -32.51
N SER A 112 1.01 15.52 -31.49
CA SER A 112 -0.19 16.11 -30.89
C SER A 112 0.13 17.16 -29.82
N HIS A 113 1.39 17.29 -29.39
CA HIS A 113 1.82 18.12 -28.25
C HIS A 113 1.06 17.81 -26.96
N THR A 114 0.80 16.52 -26.70
CA THR A 114 0.08 16.05 -25.52
C THR A 114 0.97 15.22 -24.61
N LEU A 115 0.71 15.30 -23.31
CA LEU A 115 1.32 14.44 -22.29
C LEU A 115 0.23 13.57 -21.65
N LEU A 116 0.33 12.27 -21.85
CA LEU A 116 -0.47 11.27 -21.14
C LEU A 116 0.25 10.88 -19.87
N ILE A 117 -0.44 10.90 -18.73
CA ILE A 117 0.04 10.36 -17.44
C ILE A 117 -0.97 9.35 -16.93
N ALA A 118 -0.50 8.17 -16.48
CA ALA A 118 -1.38 7.12 -15.97
C ALA A 118 -0.75 6.36 -14.81
N ARG A 119 -1.61 5.87 -13.90
CA ARG A 119 -1.24 5.03 -12.75
C ARG A 119 -2.02 3.73 -12.79
N ASP A 120 -1.37 2.61 -12.46
CA ASP A 120 -1.95 1.26 -12.49
C ASP A 120 -3.25 1.12 -11.69
N SER A 121 -3.98 0.03 -11.97
CA SER A 121 -5.33 -0.23 -11.46
C SER A 121 -5.43 -0.28 -9.93
N MET A 122 -4.37 -0.72 -9.24
CA MET A 122 -4.34 -0.84 -7.77
C MET A 122 -3.48 0.22 -7.10
N GLY A 123 -2.79 1.06 -7.89
CA GLY A 123 -1.87 2.07 -7.37
C GLY A 123 -0.64 1.49 -6.71
N VAL A 124 -0.14 0.35 -7.20
CA VAL A 124 1.09 -0.29 -6.71
C VAL A 124 2.26 0.66 -6.84
N LYS A 125 2.40 1.30 -8.01
CA LYS A 125 3.42 2.33 -8.20
C LYS A 125 2.90 3.71 -7.80
N PRO A 126 3.66 4.47 -6.98
CA PRO A 126 3.23 5.78 -6.51
C PRO A 126 3.34 6.84 -7.63
N LEU A 127 2.41 7.79 -7.62
CA LEU A 127 2.42 8.94 -8.51
C LEU A 127 1.76 10.14 -7.84
N TYR A 128 2.52 11.22 -7.69
CA TYR A 128 2.11 12.49 -7.10
C TYR A 128 2.18 13.61 -8.12
N HIS A 129 1.33 14.61 -7.98
CA HIS A 129 1.34 15.76 -8.84
C HIS A 129 1.01 17.07 -8.11
N THR A 130 1.46 18.16 -8.68
CA THR A 130 1.15 19.52 -8.26
C THR A 130 1.04 20.44 -9.48
N THR A 131 0.45 21.60 -9.30
CA THR A 131 0.48 22.68 -10.29
C THR A 131 1.15 23.88 -9.66
N THR A 132 2.21 24.35 -10.28
CA THR A 132 2.97 25.53 -9.89
C THR A 132 2.76 26.67 -10.87
N LYS A 133 3.41 27.82 -10.64
CA LYS A 133 3.41 28.91 -11.61
C LYS A 133 4.07 28.53 -12.94
N SER A 134 5.04 27.62 -12.89
CA SER A 134 5.78 27.11 -14.06
C SER A 134 5.04 26.01 -14.81
N GLY A 135 3.92 25.49 -14.31
CA GLY A 135 3.11 24.47 -14.96
C GLY A 135 2.80 23.26 -14.09
N PHE A 136 2.33 22.19 -14.73
CA PHE A 136 2.02 20.91 -14.08
C PHE A 136 3.30 20.10 -13.87
N VAL A 137 3.50 19.59 -12.65
CA VAL A 137 4.67 18.78 -12.27
C VAL A 137 4.20 17.48 -11.60
N PHE A 138 4.88 16.39 -11.88
CA PHE A 138 4.59 15.09 -11.28
C PHE A 138 5.88 14.33 -10.93
N ALA A 139 5.77 13.39 -9.99
CA ALA A 139 6.89 12.54 -9.57
C ALA A 139 6.37 11.27 -8.87
N SER A 140 7.22 10.25 -8.81
CA SER A 140 6.94 9.03 -8.04
C SER A 140 6.93 9.28 -6.53
N GLU A 141 7.65 10.30 -6.02
CA GLU A 141 7.78 10.59 -4.59
C GLU A 141 7.67 12.09 -4.31
N ILE A 142 7.06 12.45 -3.16
CA ILE A 142 6.85 13.85 -2.75
C ILE A 142 8.19 14.60 -2.58
N LYS A 143 9.24 13.92 -2.09
CA LYS A 143 10.56 14.54 -1.91
C LYS A 143 11.16 15.09 -3.22
N ALA A 144 10.79 14.50 -4.36
CA ALA A 144 11.20 15.03 -5.66
C ALA A 144 10.46 16.33 -5.99
N LEU A 145 9.16 16.44 -5.68
CA LEU A 145 8.40 17.70 -5.83
C LEU A 145 8.91 18.76 -4.85
N CYS A 146 9.35 18.36 -3.67
CA CYS A 146 9.96 19.26 -2.68
C CYS A 146 11.26 19.93 -3.16
N GLN A 147 11.87 19.49 -4.27
CA GLN A 147 13.02 20.17 -4.88
C GLN A 147 12.62 21.45 -5.65
N LEU A 148 11.32 21.65 -5.89
CA LEU A 148 10.83 22.84 -6.58
C LEU A 148 10.87 24.05 -5.63
N PRO A 149 11.60 25.15 -5.97
CA PRO A 149 11.67 26.32 -5.10
C PRO A 149 10.32 27.01 -4.87
N GLU A 150 9.42 26.91 -5.85
CA GLU A 150 8.09 27.54 -5.88
C GLU A 150 6.97 26.67 -5.28
N LEU A 151 7.29 25.49 -4.77
CA LEU A 151 6.29 24.60 -4.17
C LEU A 151 5.68 25.24 -2.90
N ASP A 152 4.37 25.36 -2.87
CA ASP A 152 3.64 25.69 -1.66
C ASP A 152 3.68 24.51 -0.68
N ARG A 153 4.32 24.70 0.48
CA ARG A 153 4.47 23.68 1.53
C ARG A 153 3.49 23.86 2.68
N THR A 154 2.39 24.54 2.43
CA THR A 154 1.34 24.70 3.43
C THR A 154 0.79 23.33 3.82
N VAL A 155 0.87 23.02 5.12
CA VAL A 155 0.39 21.77 5.69
C VAL A 155 -1.14 21.77 5.70
N ASP A 156 -1.73 20.63 5.41
CA ASP A 156 -3.17 20.41 5.49
C ASP A 156 -3.56 19.77 6.84
N PRO A 157 -4.13 20.51 7.81
CA PRO A 157 -4.51 19.95 9.11
C PRO A 157 -5.66 18.94 9.01
N VAL A 158 -6.51 19.07 7.98
CA VAL A 158 -7.58 18.09 7.73
C VAL A 158 -6.95 16.75 7.32
N MET A 159 -5.99 16.77 6.40
CA MET A 159 -5.25 15.57 6.05
C MET A 159 -4.48 14.99 7.23
N LEU A 160 -3.80 15.81 8.04
CA LEU A 160 -3.15 15.31 9.26
C LEU A 160 -4.14 14.65 10.21
N SER A 161 -5.38 15.15 10.32
CA SER A 161 -6.42 14.49 11.11
C SER A 161 -6.81 13.10 10.57
N GLN A 162 -6.75 12.91 9.25
CA GLN A 162 -6.98 11.61 8.62
C GLN A 162 -5.80 10.65 8.90
N TYR A 163 -4.55 11.13 8.88
CA TYR A 163 -3.41 10.31 9.32
C TYR A 163 -3.59 9.83 10.77
N VAL A 164 -4.00 10.71 11.67
CA VAL A 164 -4.27 10.34 13.08
C VAL A 164 -5.45 9.37 13.18
N THR A 165 -6.44 9.46 12.29
CA THR A 165 -7.60 8.56 12.28
C THR A 165 -7.27 7.18 11.73
N TYR A 166 -6.51 7.10 10.63
CA TYR A 166 -6.31 5.89 9.83
C TYR A 166 -4.91 5.31 9.88
N MET A 167 -3.90 6.04 10.38
CA MET A 167 -2.46 5.78 10.31
C MET A 167 -1.85 6.07 8.92
N TYR A 168 -2.64 6.47 7.94
CA TYR A 168 -2.23 6.84 6.59
C TYR A 168 -3.14 7.94 6.05
N GLY A 169 -2.73 8.60 4.97
CA GLY A 169 -3.55 9.62 4.28
C GLY A 169 -4.32 9.02 3.12
N PRO A 170 -5.67 9.01 3.17
CA PRO A 170 -6.48 8.58 2.04
C PRO A 170 -6.26 9.42 0.79
N SER A 171 -6.14 8.77 -0.39
CA SER A 171 -6.10 9.45 -1.68
C SER A 171 -7.38 10.28 -1.95
N PRO A 172 -7.28 11.41 -2.64
CA PRO A 172 -6.09 11.98 -3.31
C PRO A 172 -5.21 12.87 -2.41
N GLY A 173 -5.54 13.01 -1.13
CA GLY A 173 -4.87 13.94 -0.23
C GLY A 173 -3.43 13.54 0.12
N THR A 174 -2.61 14.55 0.45
CA THR A 174 -1.28 14.42 1.04
C THR A 174 -1.13 15.38 2.22
N PRO A 175 -0.06 15.30 3.03
CA PRO A 175 0.15 16.29 4.10
C PRO A 175 0.32 17.73 3.61
N PHE A 176 0.59 17.96 2.31
CA PHE A 176 0.66 19.27 1.68
C PHE A 176 -0.62 19.60 0.93
N ARG A 177 -1.18 20.80 1.11
CA ARG A 177 -2.37 21.26 0.38
C ARG A 177 -2.16 21.31 -1.13
N SER A 178 -0.93 21.57 -1.58
CA SER A 178 -0.59 21.77 -3.00
C SER A 178 -0.30 20.47 -3.76
N ILE A 179 -0.09 19.34 -3.07
CA ILE A 179 0.29 18.07 -3.68
C ILE A 179 -0.86 17.08 -3.57
N SER A 180 -1.15 16.39 -4.67
CA SER A 180 -2.16 15.33 -4.71
C SER A 180 -1.57 14.00 -5.16
N LYS A 181 -2.09 12.89 -4.63
CA LYS A 181 -1.88 11.54 -5.16
C LYS A 181 -2.75 11.37 -6.40
N MET A 182 -2.19 10.78 -7.45
CA MET A 182 -3.01 10.29 -8.55
C MET A 182 -3.78 9.03 -8.12
N LEU A 183 -5.08 8.99 -8.38
CA LEU A 183 -5.91 7.85 -7.99
C LEU A 183 -5.51 6.58 -8.78
N PRO A 184 -5.60 5.38 -8.16
CA PRO A 184 -5.42 4.12 -8.87
C PRO A 184 -6.35 4.00 -10.09
N GLY A 185 -5.83 3.44 -11.20
CA GLY A 185 -6.60 3.25 -12.43
C GLY A 185 -7.02 4.52 -13.15
N HIS A 186 -6.35 5.64 -12.89
CA HIS A 186 -6.67 6.92 -13.53
C HIS A 186 -5.60 7.35 -14.51
N ALA A 187 -6.04 8.14 -15.50
CA ALA A 187 -5.19 8.78 -16.48
C ALA A 187 -5.56 10.25 -16.66
N PHE A 188 -4.54 11.08 -16.91
CA PHE A 188 -4.67 12.49 -17.27
C PHE A 188 -4.07 12.73 -18.65
N LEU A 189 -4.76 13.51 -19.48
CA LEU A 189 -4.21 14.06 -20.70
C LEU A 189 -3.97 15.55 -20.49
N LEU A 190 -2.77 15.99 -20.82
CA LEU A 190 -2.36 17.39 -20.69
C LEU A 190 -2.03 17.97 -22.06
N GLU A 191 -2.42 19.22 -22.24
CA GLU A 191 -2.04 20.08 -23.39
C GLU A 191 -1.52 21.41 -22.85
N SER A 192 -0.41 21.87 -23.37
CA SER A 192 0.22 23.14 -22.95
C SER A 192 0.35 23.27 -21.43
N GLY A 193 0.74 22.19 -20.75
CA GLY A 193 0.94 22.15 -19.30
C GLY A 193 -0.34 22.15 -18.46
N ARG A 194 -1.53 21.99 -19.06
CA ARG A 194 -2.83 21.96 -18.37
C ARG A 194 -3.54 20.64 -18.59
N VAL A 195 -4.16 20.12 -17.54
CA VAL A 195 -4.97 18.90 -17.62
C VAL A 195 -6.27 19.21 -18.37
N VAL A 196 -6.42 18.65 -19.57
CA VAL A 196 -7.60 18.81 -20.42
C VAL A 196 -8.60 17.67 -20.26
N LYS A 197 -8.13 16.48 -19.84
CA LYS A 197 -9.00 15.32 -19.61
C LYS A 197 -8.51 14.50 -18.42
N ARG A 198 -9.46 14.04 -17.60
CA ARG A 198 -9.24 13.07 -16.51
C ARG A 198 -10.26 11.96 -16.64
N TRP A 199 -9.82 10.70 -16.54
CA TRP A 199 -10.75 9.56 -16.59
C TRP A 199 -10.19 8.38 -15.82
N SER A 200 -11.08 7.48 -15.39
CA SER A 200 -10.73 6.14 -14.95
C SER A 200 -10.72 5.21 -16.16
N PHE A 201 -9.68 4.40 -16.30
CA PHE A 201 -9.64 3.31 -17.28
C PHE A 201 -9.92 1.94 -16.64
N LEU A 202 -10.28 1.93 -15.35
CA LEU A 202 -10.74 0.70 -14.70
C LEU A 202 -12.00 0.21 -15.43
N LYS A 203 -11.99 -1.05 -15.81
CA LYS A 203 -13.21 -1.71 -16.28
C LYS A 203 -14.22 -1.67 -15.15
N ASP A 204 -15.46 -1.34 -15.44
CA ASP A 204 -16.56 -1.44 -14.47
C ASP A 204 -16.98 -2.93 -14.33
N ASN A 205 -15.99 -3.73 -13.94
CA ASN A 205 -16.14 -5.15 -13.64
C ASN A 205 -16.61 -5.34 -12.19
N ARG A 206 -17.47 -4.45 -11.68
CA ARG A 206 -18.20 -4.67 -10.42
C ARG A 206 -19.17 -5.82 -10.61
N ASN A 207 -18.56 -6.99 -10.74
CA ASN A 207 -19.04 -8.20 -11.35
C ASN A 207 -20.28 -8.71 -10.64
N SER A 208 -21.22 -9.12 -11.43
CA SER A 208 -22.25 -10.03 -10.99
C SER A 208 -21.60 -11.23 -10.28
N VAL A 209 -21.82 -11.30 -8.97
CA VAL A 209 -21.42 -12.47 -8.18
C VAL A 209 -22.04 -13.70 -8.81
N ASP A 210 -21.25 -14.72 -9.11
CA ASP A 210 -21.75 -16.01 -9.60
C ASP A 210 -22.27 -16.85 -8.43
N GLU A 211 -23.53 -16.64 -8.06
CA GLU A 211 -24.17 -17.39 -6.98
C GLU A 211 -24.31 -18.90 -7.27
N GLY A 212 -24.19 -19.31 -8.53
CA GLY A 212 -24.23 -20.71 -8.97
C GLY A 212 -22.88 -21.43 -8.88
N MET A 213 -21.79 -20.72 -8.62
CA MET A 213 -20.44 -21.29 -8.57
C MET A 213 -20.35 -22.42 -7.53
N THR A 214 -19.80 -23.57 -7.94
CA THR A 214 -19.55 -24.70 -7.03
C THR A 214 -18.24 -24.48 -6.24
N VAL A 215 -18.11 -25.17 -5.10
CA VAL A 215 -16.89 -25.10 -4.28
C VAL A 215 -15.67 -25.60 -5.05
N ASP A 216 -15.83 -26.68 -5.84
CA ASP A 216 -14.70 -27.25 -6.58
C ASP A 216 -14.27 -26.34 -7.74
N ALA A 217 -15.21 -25.76 -8.49
CA ALA A 217 -14.90 -24.76 -9.51
C ALA A 217 -14.20 -23.53 -8.90
N ALA A 218 -14.64 -23.08 -7.73
CA ALA A 218 -14.01 -21.97 -7.02
C ALA A 218 -12.58 -22.30 -6.55
N LYS A 219 -12.32 -23.51 -6.06
CA LYS A 219 -10.96 -23.99 -5.68
C LYS A 219 -10.04 -24.05 -6.90
N GLU A 220 -10.51 -24.65 -7.97
CA GLU A 220 -9.75 -24.76 -9.23
C GLU A 220 -9.44 -23.38 -9.80
N GLY A 221 -10.41 -22.47 -9.81
CA GLY A 221 -10.23 -21.09 -10.26
C GLY A 221 -9.19 -20.33 -9.42
N VAL A 222 -9.24 -20.44 -8.09
CA VAL A 222 -8.23 -19.82 -7.21
C VAL A 222 -6.83 -20.33 -7.55
N VAL A 223 -6.65 -21.64 -7.69
CA VAL A 223 -5.33 -22.22 -8.02
C VAL A 223 -4.89 -21.80 -9.42
N HIS A 224 -5.79 -21.82 -10.40
CA HIS A 224 -5.48 -21.47 -11.78
C HIS A 224 -5.01 -20.01 -11.90
N PHE A 225 -5.82 -19.06 -11.46
CA PHE A 225 -5.49 -17.64 -11.61
C PHE A 225 -4.31 -17.20 -10.74
N LEU A 226 -4.18 -17.74 -9.52
CA LEU A 226 -3.02 -17.43 -8.69
C LEU A 226 -1.72 -18.03 -9.26
N SER A 227 -1.77 -19.26 -9.82
CA SER A 227 -0.60 -19.85 -10.50
C SER A 227 -0.17 -19.03 -11.70
N GLN A 228 -1.13 -18.59 -12.52
CA GLN A 228 -0.88 -17.72 -13.68
C GLN A 228 -0.29 -16.37 -13.25
N ALA A 229 -0.83 -15.76 -12.19
CA ALA A 229 -0.30 -14.52 -11.64
C ALA A 229 1.15 -14.66 -11.15
N VAL A 230 1.46 -15.76 -10.45
CA VAL A 230 2.82 -16.06 -10.00
C VAL A 230 3.76 -16.27 -11.19
N GLU A 231 3.34 -17.04 -12.19
CA GLU A 231 4.15 -17.29 -13.39
C GLU A 231 4.49 -15.99 -14.12
N ARG A 232 3.51 -15.14 -14.38
CA ARG A 232 3.69 -13.82 -14.99
C ARG A 232 4.67 -12.95 -14.21
N GLN A 233 4.51 -12.91 -12.88
CA GLN A 233 5.32 -12.05 -12.02
C GLN A 233 6.70 -12.63 -11.66
N MET A 234 7.00 -13.86 -12.04
CA MET A 234 8.35 -14.44 -11.99
C MET A 234 9.21 -14.07 -13.21
N VAL A 235 8.64 -13.46 -14.25
CA VAL A 235 9.39 -13.04 -15.45
C VAL A 235 10.36 -11.91 -15.11
N ALA A 236 11.65 -12.17 -15.20
CA ALA A 236 12.74 -11.21 -14.97
C ALA A 236 14.05 -11.76 -15.60
N ASP A 237 14.96 -10.84 -15.96
CA ASP A 237 16.34 -11.18 -16.39
C ASP A 237 17.30 -11.17 -15.18
N VAL A 238 16.78 -11.01 -13.97
CA VAL A 238 17.51 -11.04 -12.68
C VAL A 238 16.87 -12.09 -11.75
N PRO A 239 17.59 -12.53 -10.69
CA PRO A 239 17.01 -13.45 -9.71
C PRO A 239 15.79 -12.86 -9.01
N VAL A 240 14.75 -13.71 -8.83
CA VAL A 240 13.51 -13.40 -8.11
C VAL A 240 13.46 -14.22 -6.83
N GLY A 241 13.25 -13.55 -5.70
CA GLY A 241 13.00 -14.18 -4.40
C GLY A 241 11.58 -13.94 -3.90
N ALA A 242 11.31 -14.27 -2.64
CA ALA A 242 9.99 -14.06 -2.04
C ALA A 242 10.09 -13.73 -0.55
N PHE A 243 9.15 -12.90 -0.05
CA PHE A 243 8.86 -12.83 1.37
C PHE A 243 8.21 -14.12 1.83
N LEU A 244 8.63 -14.66 2.98
CA LEU A 244 8.04 -15.85 3.59
C LEU A 244 7.82 -15.65 5.08
N SER A 245 6.62 -15.25 5.48
CA SER A 245 6.24 -15.07 6.88
C SER A 245 5.65 -16.33 7.54
N GLY A 246 5.55 -17.44 6.79
CA GLY A 246 4.83 -18.63 7.25
C GLY A 246 3.31 -18.43 7.37
N GLY A 247 2.77 -17.30 6.88
CA GLY A 247 1.34 -17.08 6.69
C GLY A 247 0.84 -17.70 5.39
N LEU A 248 -0.48 -17.95 5.29
CA LEU A 248 -1.09 -18.59 4.12
C LEU A 248 -0.71 -17.90 2.81
N ASP A 249 -0.77 -16.56 2.75
CA ASP A 249 -0.56 -15.80 1.50
C ASP A 249 0.86 -15.98 0.96
N SER A 250 1.87 -15.65 1.77
CA SER A 250 3.27 -15.77 1.36
C SER A 250 3.67 -17.22 1.07
N SER A 251 3.19 -18.16 1.89
CA SER A 251 3.47 -19.59 1.70
C SER A 251 2.86 -20.12 0.41
N SER A 252 1.65 -19.67 0.04
CA SER A 252 1.00 -20.07 -1.22
C SER A 252 1.76 -19.58 -2.44
N LEU A 253 2.26 -18.32 -2.40
CA LEU A 253 3.08 -17.79 -3.50
C LEU A 253 4.36 -18.59 -3.67
N VAL A 254 5.05 -18.91 -2.58
CA VAL A 254 6.29 -19.71 -2.62
C VAL A 254 6.01 -21.13 -3.14
N ALA A 255 4.92 -21.76 -2.69
CA ALA A 255 4.52 -23.09 -3.15
C ALA A 255 4.26 -23.13 -4.67
N LEU A 256 3.55 -22.12 -5.21
CA LEU A 256 3.26 -22.03 -6.64
C LEU A 256 4.50 -21.61 -7.44
N ALA A 257 5.30 -20.66 -6.94
CA ALA A 257 6.57 -20.27 -7.58
C ALA A 257 7.52 -21.45 -7.70
N ARG A 258 7.66 -22.28 -6.64
CA ARG A 258 8.51 -23.49 -6.65
C ARG A 258 8.09 -24.51 -7.70
N ARG A 259 6.79 -24.62 -8.00
CA ARG A 259 6.27 -25.53 -9.04
C ARG A 259 6.59 -25.06 -10.46
N ASN A 260 6.62 -23.75 -10.67
CA ASN A 260 6.82 -23.15 -11.98
C ASN A 260 8.31 -23.05 -12.37
N VAL A 261 9.22 -23.21 -11.39
CA VAL A 261 10.67 -23.09 -11.61
C VAL A 261 11.33 -24.44 -11.36
N HIS A 262 11.52 -25.24 -12.42
CA HIS A 262 12.09 -26.59 -12.30
C HIS A 262 13.58 -26.61 -11.91
N ASP A 263 14.37 -25.61 -12.31
CA ASP A 263 15.85 -25.61 -12.21
C ASP A 263 16.45 -24.56 -11.26
N ARG A 264 15.65 -23.72 -10.61
CA ARG A 264 16.16 -22.66 -9.72
C ARG A 264 15.50 -22.77 -8.34
N SER A 265 16.31 -22.60 -7.29
CA SER A 265 15.77 -22.42 -5.93
C SER A 265 15.17 -21.02 -5.78
N VAL A 266 13.99 -20.91 -5.18
CA VAL A 266 13.43 -19.63 -4.75
C VAL A 266 14.06 -19.26 -3.42
N GLU A 267 14.86 -18.18 -3.38
CA GLU A 267 15.38 -17.64 -2.12
C GLU A 267 14.25 -16.93 -1.37
N CYS A 268 13.99 -17.34 -0.15
CA CYS A 268 12.94 -16.78 0.70
C CYS A 268 13.52 -15.96 1.85
N PHE A 269 12.84 -14.90 2.23
CA PHE A 269 13.29 -13.96 3.25
C PHE A 269 12.22 -13.78 4.32
N THR A 270 12.65 -13.79 5.59
CA THR A 270 11.79 -13.57 6.76
C THR A 270 12.49 -12.70 7.79
N ILE A 271 11.74 -12.29 8.82
CA ILE A 271 12.23 -11.48 9.92
C ILE A 271 12.13 -12.25 11.23
N GLY A 272 13.11 -12.09 12.11
CA GLY A 272 13.12 -12.59 13.46
C GLY A 272 13.47 -11.47 14.45
N PHE A 273 12.98 -11.56 15.67
CA PHE A 273 13.25 -10.58 16.74
C PHE A 273 14.11 -11.21 17.84
N LYS A 274 15.14 -10.52 18.31
CA LYS A 274 16.11 -11.07 19.27
C LYS A 274 15.64 -11.06 20.73
N SER A 275 14.58 -10.34 21.07
CA SER A 275 14.29 -9.98 22.47
C SER A 275 13.17 -10.76 23.17
N GLY A 276 12.48 -11.69 22.50
CA GLY A 276 11.29 -12.35 23.08
C GLY A 276 10.16 -11.38 23.46
N SER A 277 10.24 -10.11 23.03
CA SER A 277 9.25 -9.05 23.28
C SER A 277 7.91 -9.32 22.60
N GLU A 278 7.90 -10.13 21.58
CA GLU A 278 6.72 -10.56 20.83
C GLU A 278 5.70 -11.29 21.71
N HIS A 279 6.16 -12.15 22.60
CA HIS A 279 5.30 -12.90 23.52
C HIS A 279 4.52 -11.99 24.47
N ARG A 280 5.11 -10.85 24.88
CA ARG A 280 4.46 -9.85 25.74
C ARG A 280 3.36 -9.08 25.02
N GLU A 281 3.45 -8.95 23.69
CA GLU A 281 2.47 -8.24 22.87
C GLU A 281 1.38 -9.16 22.29
N GLY A 282 1.49 -10.47 22.49
CA GLY A 282 0.57 -11.47 21.93
C GLY A 282 0.74 -11.60 20.41
N LEU A 283 1.92 -11.24 19.88
CA LEU A 283 2.34 -11.57 18.53
C LEU A 283 2.77 -13.03 18.51
N VAL A 284 2.30 -13.80 17.57
CA VAL A 284 2.78 -15.16 17.32
C VAL A 284 4.02 -15.05 16.46
N GLU A 285 5.12 -15.68 16.88
CA GLU A 285 6.34 -15.74 16.10
C GLU A 285 6.07 -16.31 14.69
N ASP A 286 6.47 -15.57 13.67
CA ASP A 286 6.35 -15.98 12.27
C ASP A 286 7.45 -16.97 11.87
N LEU A 287 8.64 -16.84 12.45
CA LEU A 287 9.83 -17.59 12.07
C LEU A 287 9.67 -19.13 12.14
N PRO A 288 9.08 -19.74 13.18
CA PRO A 288 8.86 -21.19 13.23
C PRO A 288 8.01 -21.70 12.05
N TYR A 289 6.95 -20.96 11.71
CA TYR A 289 6.09 -21.33 10.58
C TYR A 289 6.76 -21.08 9.23
N ALA A 290 7.54 -20.00 9.09
CA ALA A 290 8.34 -19.76 7.90
C ALA A 290 9.36 -20.88 7.68
N THR A 291 10.03 -21.34 8.74
CA THR A 291 10.97 -22.47 8.69
C THR A 291 10.25 -23.77 8.29
N GLN A 292 9.11 -24.08 8.91
CA GLN A 292 8.31 -25.25 8.57
C GLN A 292 7.90 -25.26 7.09
N VAL A 293 7.47 -24.12 6.55
CA VAL A 293 7.10 -23.99 5.13
C VAL A 293 8.33 -24.16 4.25
N ALA A 294 9.45 -23.54 4.61
CA ALA A 294 10.69 -23.66 3.85
C ALA A 294 11.17 -25.11 3.76
N ASP A 295 11.15 -25.84 4.88
CA ASP A 295 11.49 -27.26 4.95
C ASP A 295 10.51 -28.10 4.11
N HIS A 296 9.20 -27.85 4.23
CA HIS A 296 8.17 -28.57 3.47
C HIS A 296 8.31 -28.41 1.97
N LEU A 297 8.64 -27.20 1.50
CA LEU A 297 8.79 -26.87 0.07
C LEU A 297 10.19 -27.08 -0.47
N GLY A 298 11.17 -27.36 0.40
CA GLY A 298 12.59 -27.51 0.02
C GLY A 298 13.18 -26.22 -0.56
N VAL A 299 12.88 -25.06 0.06
CA VAL A 299 13.36 -23.73 -0.35
C VAL A 299 14.32 -23.15 0.68
N SER A 300 15.22 -22.29 0.24
CA SER A 300 16.18 -21.58 1.09
C SER A 300 15.48 -20.47 1.88
N LEU A 301 15.69 -20.39 3.19
CA LEU A 301 15.15 -19.33 4.04
C LEU A 301 16.28 -18.51 4.67
N ARG A 302 16.24 -17.19 4.44
CA ARG A 302 17.16 -16.21 5.05
C ARG A 302 16.42 -15.39 6.08
N THR A 303 16.98 -15.27 7.28
CA THR A 303 16.37 -14.52 8.38
C THR A 303 17.13 -13.25 8.67
N VAL A 304 16.42 -12.11 8.66
CA VAL A 304 16.91 -10.84 9.21
C VAL A 304 16.55 -10.76 10.68
N TRP A 305 17.54 -10.43 11.52
CA TRP A 305 17.33 -10.28 12.96
C TRP A 305 17.23 -8.81 13.34
N VAL A 306 16.05 -8.38 13.82
CA VAL A 306 15.86 -7.02 14.32
C VAL A 306 16.48 -6.91 15.71
N GLY A 307 17.33 -5.89 15.88
CA GLY A 307 18.00 -5.55 17.13
C GLY A 307 17.70 -4.11 17.58
N SER A 308 18.62 -3.50 18.31
CA SER A 308 18.49 -2.17 18.95
C SER A 308 18.55 -0.95 17.99
N GLY A 309 18.64 -1.16 16.67
CA GLY A 309 18.82 -0.06 15.69
C GLY A 309 17.55 0.65 15.23
N VAL A 310 16.39 0.41 15.86
CA VAL A 310 15.08 0.94 15.39
C VAL A 310 15.04 2.47 15.39
N SER A 311 15.69 3.13 16.35
CA SER A 311 15.68 4.59 16.46
C SER A 311 16.39 5.27 15.27
N SER A 312 17.50 4.69 14.80
CA SER A 312 18.22 5.22 13.61
C SER A 312 17.45 4.98 12.32
N GLU A 313 16.72 3.87 12.21
CA GLU A 313 15.91 3.56 11.03
C GLU A 313 14.61 4.38 10.97
N PHE A 314 14.17 4.94 12.09
CA PHE A 314 12.88 5.64 12.16
C PHE A 314 12.85 6.90 11.27
N ALA A 315 13.85 7.78 11.38
CA ALA A 315 13.92 8.99 10.55
C ALA A 315 14.07 8.63 9.06
N ARG A 316 14.89 7.61 8.75
CA ARG A 316 15.07 7.09 7.40
C ARG A 316 13.76 6.55 6.83
N MET A 317 12.99 5.82 7.64
CA MET A 317 11.64 5.34 7.28
C MET A 317 10.73 6.51 6.89
N ILE A 318 10.60 7.54 7.73
CA ILE A 318 9.74 8.70 7.45
C ILE A 318 10.22 9.46 6.20
N TYR A 319 11.51 9.58 5.99
CA TYR A 319 12.08 10.20 4.78
C TYR A 319 11.68 9.44 3.51
N HIS A 320 11.82 8.11 3.51
CA HIS A 320 11.47 7.31 2.33
C HIS A 320 9.97 7.20 2.10
N LEU A 321 9.16 7.17 3.17
CA LEU A 321 7.71 7.15 3.05
C LEU A 321 7.14 8.46 2.47
N ASP A 322 7.85 9.60 2.56
CA ASP A 322 7.37 10.94 2.18
C ASP A 322 6.17 11.47 2.97
N GLU A 323 5.50 10.61 3.68
CA GLU A 323 4.24 10.85 4.39
C GLU A 323 4.37 10.37 5.83
N PRO A 324 3.66 10.97 6.80
CA PRO A 324 3.72 10.57 8.20
C PRO A 324 2.88 9.33 8.47
N GLN A 325 3.08 8.28 7.69
CA GLN A 325 2.40 6.99 7.84
C GLN A 325 2.88 6.30 9.12
N ALA A 326 1.95 5.88 9.96
CA ALA A 326 2.24 5.42 11.30
C ALA A 326 2.07 3.91 11.45
N ASP A 327 2.91 3.15 10.76
CA ASP A 327 3.01 1.70 10.88
C ASP A 327 4.49 1.32 11.07
N PRO A 328 4.85 0.45 12.00
CA PRO A 328 6.21 -0.03 12.14
C PRO A 328 6.64 -1.07 11.08
N ALA A 329 5.69 -1.67 10.34
CA ALA A 329 5.95 -2.67 9.29
C ALA A 329 6.91 -2.19 8.17
N PRO A 330 6.92 -0.92 7.75
CA PRO A 330 7.89 -0.36 6.80
C PRO A 330 9.35 -0.66 7.14
N ILE A 331 9.73 -0.61 8.41
CA ILE A 331 11.10 -0.94 8.86
C ILE A 331 11.43 -2.40 8.51
N ASN A 332 10.49 -3.32 8.75
CA ASN A 332 10.67 -4.73 8.44
C ASN A 332 10.86 -4.96 6.93
N VAL A 333 10.10 -4.26 6.08
CA VAL A 333 10.24 -4.34 4.61
C VAL A 333 11.63 -3.87 4.18
N SER A 334 12.10 -2.71 4.70
CA SER A 334 13.43 -2.19 4.39
C SER A 334 14.53 -3.19 4.75
N LEU A 335 14.51 -3.71 5.97
CA LEU A 335 15.53 -4.65 6.45
C LEU A 335 15.57 -5.95 5.63
N ILE A 336 14.42 -6.50 5.27
CA ILE A 336 14.35 -7.69 4.41
C ILE A 336 14.89 -7.38 3.01
N CYS A 337 14.48 -6.25 2.42
CA CYS A 337 14.94 -5.84 1.09
C CYS A 337 16.44 -5.52 1.07
N ALA A 338 16.99 -4.93 2.13
CA ALA A 338 18.42 -4.71 2.26
C ALA A 338 19.21 -6.02 2.24
N LEU A 339 18.75 -7.06 2.97
CA LEU A 339 19.37 -8.39 2.92
C LEU A 339 19.25 -9.02 1.53
N ALA A 340 18.08 -8.95 0.90
CA ALA A 340 17.86 -9.46 -0.44
C ALA A 340 18.81 -8.79 -1.45
N ARG A 341 18.95 -7.47 -1.38
CA ARG A 341 19.86 -6.68 -2.23
C ARG A 341 21.32 -7.08 -2.05
N GLN A 342 21.76 -7.29 -0.81
CA GLN A 342 23.13 -7.79 -0.50
C GLN A 342 23.40 -9.16 -1.13
N MET A 343 22.38 -9.99 -1.26
CA MET A 343 22.46 -11.30 -1.94
C MET A 343 22.26 -11.22 -3.46
N GLY A 344 22.19 -10.02 -4.05
CA GLY A 344 22.02 -9.81 -5.49
C GLY A 344 20.59 -9.99 -5.99
N ILE A 345 19.60 -10.12 -5.11
CA ILE A 345 18.18 -10.23 -5.46
C ILE A 345 17.60 -8.81 -5.64
N LYS A 346 17.03 -8.55 -6.80
CA LYS A 346 16.41 -7.25 -7.13
C LYS A 346 14.88 -7.30 -7.14
N VAL A 347 14.29 -8.49 -7.12
CA VAL A 347 12.83 -8.68 -7.18
C VAL A 347 12.38 -9.63 -6.08
N LEU A 348 11.32 -9.25 -5.34
CA LEU A 348 10.70 -10.09 -4.32
C LEU A 348 9.19 -10.22 -4.57
N LEU A 349 8.64 -11.44 -4.47
CA LEU A 349 7.20 -11.67 -4.44
C LEU A 349 6.66 -11.41 -3.03
N SER A 350 5.53 -10.71 -2.93
CA SER A 350 4.85 -10.40 -1.67
C SER A 350 3.42 -10.95 -1.64
N GLY A 351 3.01 -11.45 -0.47
CA GLY A 351 1.63 -11.88 -0.19
C GLY A 351 0.63 -10.74 0.05
N ALA A 352 1.02 -9.47 -0.17
CA ALA A 352 0.10 -8.35 -0.04
C ALA A 352 -1.08 -8.48 -1.02
N GLY A 353 -2.28 -8.05 -0.58
CA GLY A 353 -3.52 -8.18 -1.36
C GLY A 353 -4.36 -9.41 -1.02
N GLY A 354 -3.77 -10.52 -0.51
CA GLY A 354 -4.52 -11.73 -0.21
C GLY A 354 -5.64 -11.54 0.82
N ASP A 355 -5.40 -10.73 1.84
CA ASP A 355 -6.43 -10.36 2.83
C ASP A 355 -7.50 -9.42 2.25
N ASP A 356 -7.13 -8.60 1.28
CA ASP A 356 -7.94 -7.53 0.71
C ASP A 356 -8.90 -8.03 -0.38
N ILE A 357 -8.64 -9.22 -0.94
CA ILE A 357 -9.51 -9.85 -1.95
C ILE A 357 -10.27 -11.08 -1.44
N PHE A 358 -9.69 -11.85 -0.48
CA PHE A 358 -10.28 -13.08 0.06
C PHE A 358 -10.72 -12.95 1.52
N THR A 359 -10.70 -11.77 2.11
CA THR A 359 -10.87 -11.51 3.56
C THR A 359 -9.63 -11.94 4.37
N GLY A 360 -9.65 -11.67 5.69
CA GLY A 360 -8.55 -12.07 6.58
C GLY A 360 -8.38 -11.13 7.77
N TYR A 361 -8.77 -9.87 7.64
CA TYR A 361 -8.67 -8.91 8.73
C TYR A 361 -9.75 -9.12 9.81
N ARG A 362 -9.44 -8.73 11.05
CA ARG A 362 -10.39 -8.83 12.18
C ARG A 362 -11.70 -8.07 11.94
N ARG A 363 -11.67 -6.99 11.12
CA ARG A 363 -12.88 -6.21 10.77
C ARG A 363 -13.84 -7.00 9.89
N HIS A 364 -13.37 -7.91 9.03
CA HIS A 364 -14.24 -8.81 8.26
C HIS A 364 -15.01 -9.76 9.18
N PHE A 365 -14.33 -10.27 10.20
CA PHE A 365 -14.97 -11.07 11.23
C PHE A 365 -15.98 -10.25 12.04
N ALA A 366 -15.64 -9.02 12.44
CA ALA A 366 -16.56 -8.13 13.17
C ALA A 366 -17.81 -7.83 12.34
N LEU A 367 -17.65 -7.56 11.03
CA LEU A 367 -18.78 -7.38 10.10
C LEU A 367 -19.67 -8.62 10.05
N ALA A 368 -19.09 -9.82 9.94
CA ALA A 368 -19.85 -11.07 9.93
C ALA A 368 -20.65 -11.29 11.23
N GLN A 369 -20.18 -10.76 12.37
CA GLN A 369 -20.88 -10.83 13.65
C GLN A 369 -22.03 -9.83 13.77
N GLU A 370 -22.11 -8.80 12.90
CA GLU A 370 -23.21 -7.82 12.94
C GLU A 370 -24.59 -8.47 12.81
N ARG A 371 -24.69 -9.62 12.14
CA ARG A 371 -25.94 -10.38 12.00
C ARG A 371 -26.63 -10.67 13.33
N TRP A 372 -25.88 -10.77 14.44
CA TRP A 372 -26.39 -11.11 15.76
C TRP A 372 -26.97 -9.93 16.53
N TRP A 373 -26.65 -8.67 16.14
CA TRP A 373 -27.05 -7.49 16.89
C TRP A 373 -27.55 -6.32 16.01
N LYS A 374 -27.30 -6.29 14.70
CA LYS A 374 -27.71 -5.17 13.83
C LYS A 374 -29.22 -4.95 13.77
N TRP A 375 -30.02 -5.97 14.08
CA TRP A 375 -31.48 -5.93 14.13
C TRP A 375 -32.01 -5.23 15.40
N LEU A 376 -31.17 -5.05 16.43
CA LEU A 376 -31.54 -4.35 17.63
C LEU A 376 -31.92 -2.88 17.34
N PRO A 377 -32.90 -2.31 18.07
CA PRO A 377 -33.25 -0.91 17.92
C PRO A 377 -32.08 0.01 18.30
N LYS A 378 -32.09 1.23 17.77
CA LYS A 378 -30.96 2.19 17.93
C LYS A 378 -30.57 2.39 19.40
N TRP A 379 -31.54 2.49 20.32
CA TRP A 379 -31.25 2.67 21.75
C TRP A 379 -30.43 1.51 22.33
N ALA A 380 -30.76 0.25 21.97
CA ALA A 380 -30.03 -0.91 22.43
C ALA A 380 -28.61 -0.97 21.85
N ARG A 381 -28.44 -0.58 20.58
CA ARG A 381 -27.12 -0.47 19.94
C ARG A 381 -26.29 0.67 20.56
N THR A 382 -26.92 1.77 20.99
CA THR A 382 -26.25 2.83 21.77
C THR A 382 -25.77 2.32 23.13
N LEU A 383 -26.52 1.43 23.79
CA LEU A 383 -26.07 0.78 25.03
C LEU A 383 -24.86 -0.12 24.80
N LEU A 384 -24.84 -0.91 23.70
CA LEU A 384 -23.66 -1.71 23.33
C LEU A 384 -22.42 -0.83 23.13
N ARG A 385 -22.55 0.31 22.45
CA ARG A 385 -21.45 1.26 22.28
C ARG A 385 -20.96 1.83 23.61
N LYS A 386 -21.88 2.30 24.46
CA LYS A 386 -21.54 2.86 25.77
C LYS A 386 -20.91 1.82 26.71
N SER A 387 -21.42 0.58 26.74
CA SER A 387 -20.82 -0.49 27.56
C SER A 387 -19.38 -0.81 27.15
N GLY A 388 -19.09 -0.71 25.84
CA GLY A 388 -17.72 -0.84 25.34
C GLY A 388 -16.77 0.25 25.84
N GLN A 389 -17.28 1.47 26.07
CA GLN A 389 -16.48 2.57 26.62
C GLN A 389 -16.14 2.38 28.10
N CYS A 390 -16.95 1.62 28.84
CA CYS A 390 -16.74 1.32 30.27
C CYS A 390 -15.77 0.14 30.50
N LEU A 391 -15.44 -0.64 29.48
CA LEU A 391 -14.51 -1.79 29.62
C LEU A 391 -13.06 -1.33 29.68
N SER A 392 -12.27 -1.98 30.55
CA SER A 392 -10.83 -1.75 30.65
C SER A 392 -10.13 -1.97 29.31
N GLN A 393 -9.27 -1.04 28.93
CA GLN A 393 -8.45 -1.13 27.71
C GLN A 393 -7.20 -2.01 27.91
N GLU A 394 -6.86 -2.38 29.13
CA GLU A 394 -5.77 -3.32 29.40
C GLU A 394 -6.08 -4.72 28.88
N SER A 395 -7.37 -5.12 28.97
CA SER A 395 -7.82 -6.42 28.50
C SER A 395 -7.90 -6.48 26.97
N PRO A 396 -7.28 -7.48 26.31
CA PRO A 396 -7.45 -7.71 24.88
C PRO A 396 -8.92 -7.90 24.47
N ILE A 397 -9.74 -8.48 25.35
CA ILE A 397 -11.18 -8.68 25.12
C ILE A 397 -11.90 -7.34 25.16
N GLY A 398 -11.62 -6.50 26.15
CA GLY A 398 -12.20 -5.17 26.28
C GLY A 398 -11.90 -4.29 25.07
N ARG A 399 -10.65 -4.27 24.60
CA ARG A 399 -10.25 -3.55 23.37
C ARG A 399 -11.00 -4.05 22.14
N ARG A 400 -11.13 -5.38 21.96
CA ARG A 400 -11.87 -5.97 20.82
C ARG A 400 -13.34 -5.64 20.86
N TYR A 401 -13.96 -5.73 22.04
CA TYR A 401 -15.37 -5.39 22.24
C TYR A 401 -15.61 -3.90 21.92
N ARG A 402 -14.83 -2.99 22.50
CA ARG A 402 -14.92 -1.56 22.25
C ARG A 402 -14.82 -1.26 20.76
N LYS A 403 -13.83 -1.84 20.07
CA LYS A 403 -13.63 -1.65 18.63
C LYS A 403 -14.80 -2.17 17.80
N ALA A 404 -15.32 -3.35 18.13
CA ALA A 404 -16.44 -3.96 17.40
C ALA A 404 -17.74 -3.15 17.52
N PHE A 405 -17.99 -2.50 18.65
CA PHE A 405 -19.21 -1.76 18.90
C PHE A 405 -19.06 -0.23 18.85
N GLN A 406 -17.88 0.28 18.48
CA GLN A 406 -17.58 1.71 18.44
C GLN A 406 -18.59 2.52 17.61
N PHE A 407 -19.09 1.97 16.52
CA PHE A 407 -20.06 2.57 15.61
C PHE A 407 -21.41 1.82 15.59
N ALA A 408 -21.76 1.08 16.62
CA ALA A 408 -22.94 0.20 16.62
C ALA A 408 -24.25 0.94 16.37
N ASP A 409 -24.40 2.17 16.85
CA ASP A 409 -25.61 3.00 16.69
C ASP A 409 -25.61 3.89 15.43
N SER A 410 -24.52 3.84 14.63
CA SER A 410 -24.38 4.60 13.38
C SER A 410 -25.13 3.94 12.21
N ALA A 411 -25.30 4.69 11.12
CA ALA A 411 -25.82 4.17 9.85
C ALA A 411 -24.90 3.07 9.26
N PRO A 412 -25.40 2.16 8.41
CA PRO A 412 -24.62 1.04 7.89
C PRO A 412 -23.28 1.44 7.27
N ASP A 413 -23.27 2.43 6.39
CA ASP A 413 -22.05 2.88 5.70
C ASP A 413 -21.06 3.55 6.67
N GLN A 414 -21.56 4.32 7.64
CA GLN A 414 -20.71 4.88 8.71
C GLN A 414 -20.07 3.79 9.58
N ARG A 415 -20.77 2.68 9.82
CA ARG A 415 -20.18 1.53 10.52
C ARG A 415 -19.09 0.87 9.69
N LEU A 416 -19.34 0.63 8.40
CA LEU A 416 -18.34 0.06 7.50
C LEU A 416 -17.07 0.93 7.47
N ALA A 417 -17.20 2.23 7.22
CA ALA A 417 -16.08 3.16 7.23
C ALA A 417 -15.40 3.24 8.61
N GLY A 418 -16.18 3.19 9.69
CA GLY A 418 -15.69 3.24 11.07
C GLY A 418 -14.80 2.08 11.48
N TYR A 419 -14.92 0.90 10.86
CA TYR A 419 -14.02 -0.23 11.12
C TYR A 419 -12.56 0.06 10.75
N PHE A 420 -12.30 1.04 9.89
CA PHE A 420 -10.95 1.44 9.47
C PHE A 420 -10.33 2.47 10.41
N SER A 421 -11.11 3.22 11.20
CA SER A 421 -10.58 4.27 12.08
C SER A 421 -9.93 3.69 13.34
N TRP A 422 -8.75 4.21 13.71
CA TRP A 422 -8.07 3.85 14.96
C TRP A 422 -8.55 4.66 16.15
N LEU A 423 -8.76 5.94 15.94
CA LEU A 423 -9.33 6.86 16.92
C LEU A 423 -10.69 7.40 16.43
N ASP A 424 -11.57 7.70 17.36
CA ASP A 424 -12.81 8.39 17.01
C ASP A 424 -12.56 9.90 16.81
N ARG A 425 -13.50 10.55 16.11
CA ARG A 425 -13.42 11.94 15.73
C ARG A 425 -13.19 12.89 16.92
N GLU A 426 -13.81 12.63 18.07
CA GLU A 426 -13.70 13.49 19.25
C GLU A 426 -12.29 13.46 19.82
N HIS A 427 -11.70 12.26 19.96
CA HIS A 427 -10.33 12.10 20.42
C HIS A 427 -9.32 12.74 19.45
N VAL A 428 -9.49 12.52 18.13
CA VAL A 428 -8.65 13.15 17.11
C VAL A 428 -8.72 14.68 17.22
N THR A 429 -9.94 15.25 17.25
CA THR A 429 -10.11 16.70 17.29
C THR A 429 -9.47 17.31 18.54
N ARG A 430 -9.54 16.65 19.69
CA ARG A 430 -8.94 17.13 20.95
C ARG A 430 -7.41 17.17 20.92
N LEU A 431 -6.75 16.36 20.10
CA LEU A 431 -5.30 16.38 19.97
C LEU A 431 -4.79 17.63 19.26
N PHE A 432 -5.58 18.24 18.38
CA PHE A 432 -5.17 19.44 17.64
C PHE A 432 -5.21 20.69 18.51
N SER A 433 -4.37 21.67 18.15
CA SER A 433 -4.31 22.96 18.82
C SER A 433 -5.65 23.69 18.73
N PRO A 434 -5.98 24.59 19.67
CA PRO A 434 -7.26 25.34 19.66
C PRO A 434 -7.52 26.06 18.33
N GLU A 435 -6.47 26.56 17.67
CA GLU A 435 -6.53 27.29 16.41
C GLU A 435 -6.99 26.40 15.26
N LEU A 436 -6.57 25.12 15.24
CA LEU A 436 -6.88 24.15 14.18
C LEU A 436 -8.13 23.32 14.46
N ARG A 437 -8.58 23.25 15.72
CA ARG A 437 -9.76 22.43 16.10
C ARG A 437 -11.02 22.77 15.30
N ALA A 438 -11.26 24.05 15.04
CA ALA A 438 -12.45 24.47 14.31
C ALA A 438 -12.41 24.03 12.84
N GLU A 439 -11.23 24.04 12.22
CA GLU A 439 -11.04 23.57 10.85
C GLU A 439 -11.20 22.05 10.80
N VAL A 440 -10.48 21.31 11.63
CA VAL A 440 -10.54 19.84 11.71
C VAL A 440 -11.97 19.36 12.03
N ALA A 441 -12.67 20.00 12.97
CA ALA A 441 -14.02 19.63 13.39
C ALA A 441 -15.09 19.81 12.31
N ARG A 442 -14.87 20.65 11.29
CA ARG A 442 -15.81 20.84 10.17
C ARG A 442 -15.82 19.64 9.21
N HIS A 443 -14.75 18.85 9.19
CA HIS A 443 -14.59 17.73 8.27
C HIS A 443 -14.85 16.41 8.98
N ASP A 444 -15.59 15.53 8.32
CA ASP A 444 -15.74 14.15 8.79
C ASP A 444 -14.55 13.34 8.24
N PRO A 445 -13.69 12.80 9.09
CA PRO A 445 -12.58 11.97 8.61
C PRO A 445 -13.05 10.74 7.83
N LEU A 446 -14.27 10.24 8.04
CA LEU A 446 -14.84 9.11 7.30
C LEU A 446 -15.30 9.48 5.88
N GLN A 447 -15.38 10.78 5.54
CA GLN A 447 -15.97 11.24 4.28
C GLN A 447 -15.38 10.58 3.02
N PRO A 448 -14.05 10.42 2.86
CA PRO A 448 -13.51 9.77 1.66
C PRO A 448 -14.04 8.33 1.45
N MET A 449 -14.20 7.58 2.54
CA MET A 449 -14.76 6.22 2.47
C MET A 449 -16.27 6.22 2.24
N LEU A 450 -16.98 7.17 2.81
CA LEU A 450 -18.43 7.34 2.57
C LEU A 450 -18.71 7.71 1.12
N ASP A 451 -17.91 8.60 0.53
CA ASP A 451 -18.01 8.98 -0.88
C ASP A 451 -17.79 7.76 -1.79
N ALA A 452 -16.77 6.95 -1.50
CA ALA A 452 -16.52 5.71 -2.23
C ALA A 452 -17.68 4.70 -2.12
N LEU A 453 -18.32 4.60 -0.96
CA LEU A 453 -19.49 3.73 -0.76
C LEU A 453 -20.74 4.24 -1.49
N MET A 454 -20.88 5.56 -1.67
CA MET A 454 -21.99 6.16 -2.42
C MET A 454 -21.92 5.88 -3.92
N GLU A 455 -20.73 5.62 -4.46
CA GLU A 455 -20.54 5.21 -5.86
C GLU A 455 -21.07 3.78 -6.15
N LEU A 456 -21.30 2.97 -5.11
CA LEU A 456 -21.77 1.60 -5.24
C LEU A 456 -23.30 1.50 -5.22
N PRO A 457 -23.87 0.54 -5.97
CA PRO A 457 -25.27 0.15 -5.80
C PRO A 457 -25.56 -0.28 -4.35
N LYS A 458 -26.76 0.03 -3.85
CA LYS A 458 -27.12 -0.24 -2.45
C LYS A 458 -27.31 -1.72 -2.13
N ASP A 459 -27.56 -2.54 -3.13
CA ASP A 459 -27.77 -3.99 -3.06
C ASP A 459 -26.46 -4.80 -3.04
N VAL A 460 -25.32 -4.16 -3.22
CA VAL A 460 -24.02 -4.83 -3.09
C VAL A 460 -23.84 -5.34 -1.66
N ASP A 461 -23.43 -6.62 -1.53
CA ASP A 461 -23.22 -7.27 -0.24
C ASP A 461 -22.26 -6.47 0.65
N PRO A 462 -22.55 -6.30 1.95
CA PRO A 462 -21.71 -5.52 2.87
C PRO A 462 -20.25 -5.96 2.93
N LEU A 463 -19.95 -7.26 2.74
CA LEU A 463 -18.57 -7.75 2.69
C LEU A 463 -17.85 -7.22 1.44
N ASN A 464 -18.49 -7.27 0.27
CA ASN A 464 -17.90 -6.76 -0.96
C ASN A 464 -17.73 -5.22 -0.90
N ARG A 465 -18.64 -4.50 -0.25
CA ARG A 465 -18.48 -3.05 0.05
C ARG A 465 -17.27 -2.78 0.94
N MET A 466 -17.06 -3.61 1.97
CA MET A 466 -15.87 -3.50 2.84
C MET A 466 -14.59 -3.83 2.07
N LEU A 467 -14.57 -4.88 1.24
CA LEU A 467 -13.41 -5.23 0.41
C LEU A 467 -13.06 -4.13 -0.61
N LEU A 468 -14.05 -3.39 -1.12
CA LEU A 468 -13.76 -2.20 -1.94
C LEU A 468 -13.00 -1.13 -1.13
N LEU A 469 -13.43 -0.84 0.11
CA LEU A 469 -12.72 0.11 0.98
C LEU A 469 -11.30 -0.38 1.32
N GLU A 470 -11.13 -1.71 1.52
CA GLU A 470 -9.78 -2.31 1.69
C GLU A 470 -8.89 -1.99 0.49
N GLN A 471 -9.35 -2.32 -0.71
CA GLN A 471 -8.58 -2.20 -1.95
C GLN A 471 -8.28 -0.73 -2.29
N ARG A 472 -9.28 0.15 -2.13
CA ARG A 472 -9.16 1.55 -2.55
C ARG A 472 -8.32 2.40 -1.59
N PHE A 473 -8.33 2.09 -0.28
CA PHE A 473 -7.69 2.91 0.75
C PHE A 473 -6.61 2.15 1.51
N PHE A 474 -6.98 1.13 2.30
CA PHE A 474 -6.02 0.46 3.17
C PHE A 474 -4.93 -0.26 2.39
N LEU A 475 -5.26 -0.92 1.30
CA LEU A 475 -4.28 -1.57 0.43
C LEU A 475 -3.46 -0.52 -0.33
N ALA A 476 -4.12 0.35 -1.12
CA ALA A 476 -3.44 1.28 -2.02
C ALA A 476 -2.64 2.36 -1.29
N ASP A 477 -3.25 3.01 -0.28
CA ASP A 477 -2.65 4.16 0.40
C ASP A 477 -1.80 3.79 1.62
N HIS A 478 -1.92 2.56 2.12
CA HIS A 478 -1.15 2.08 3.26
C HIS A 478 -0.19 0.95 2.86
N ASN A 479 -0.69 -0.27 2.60
CA ASN A 479 0.16 -1.45 2.41
C ASN A 479 1.07 -1.35 1.18
N LEU A 480 0.52 -0.99 0.02
CA LEU A 480 1.31 -0.87 -1.22
C LEU A 480 2.22 0.34 -1.18
N ASN A 481 1.76 1.47 -0.61
CA ASN A 481 2.55 2.68 -0.50
C ASN A 481 3.86 2.44 0.28
N TYR A 482 3.77 1.84 1.49
CA TYR A 482 4.98 1.58 2.26
C TYR A 482 5.81 0.44 1.67
N THR A 483 5.17 -0.57 1.09
CA THR A 483 5.89 -1.70 0.49
C THR A 483 6.75 -1.23 -0.69
N ASP A 484 6.18 -0.46 -1.63
CA ASP A 484 6.94 0.09 -2.76
C ASP A 484 8.05 1.04 -2.28
N LYS A 485 7.73 2.03 -1.45
CA LYS A 485 8.70 3.04 -1.04
C LYS A 485 9.88 2.47 -0.24
N MET A 486 9.61 1.56 0.69
CA MET A 486 10.66 0.98 1.53
C MET A 486 11.49 -0.07 0.78
N SER A 487 10.90 -0.84 -0.12
CA SER A 487 11.65 -1.76 -0.96
C SER A 487 12.52 -1.03 -1.98
N MET A 488 11.96 0.02 -2.61
CA MET A 488 12.71 0.85 -3.55
C MET A 488 13.80 1.69 -2.87
N ALA A 489 13.67 2.01 -1.57
CA ALA A 489 14.76 2.60 -0.78
C ALA A 489 16.01 1.73 -0.75
N GLU A 490 15.86 0.42 -0.90
CA GLU A 490 16.93 -0.57 -0.99
C GLU A 490 17.24 -1.00 -2.44
N GLY A 491 16.58 -0.41 -3.44
CA GLY A 491 16.72 -0.80 -4.85
C GLY A 491 16.23 -2.22 -5.12
N VAL A 492 15.12 -2.61 -4.50
CA VAL A 492 14.44 -3.89 -4.70
C VAL A 492 13.00 -3.64 -5.12
N GLU A 493 12.55 -4.29 -6.19
CA GLU A 493 11.16 -4.25 -6.63
C GLU A 493 10.33 -5.32 -5.94
N VAL A 494 9.20 -4.93 -5.34
CA VAL A 494 8.24 -5.90 -4.79
C VAL A 494 7.06 -6.06 -5.74
N ARG A 495 6.78 -7.32 -6.09
CA ARG A 495 5.65 -7.74 -6.93
C ARG A 495 4.56 -8.38 -6.09
N VAL A 496 3.32 -8.23 -6.53
CA VAL A 496 2.11 -8.57 -5.73
C VAL A 496 1.14 -9.45 -6.53
N PRO A 497 1.40 -10.77 -6.67
CA PRO A 497 0.60 -11.67 -7.52
C PRO A 497 -0.90 -11.71 -7.17
N PHE A 498 -1.28 -11.46 -5.91
CA PHE A 498 -2.69 -11.37 -5.53
C PHE A 498 -3.44 -10.22 -6.20
N LEU A 499 -2.73 -9.24 -6.77
CA LEU A 499 -3.33 -8.09 -7.46
C LEU A 499 -3.27 -8.22 -8.99
N ASP A 500 -3.00 -9.42 -9.52
CA ASP A 500 -3.19 -9.71 -10.94
C ASP A 500 -4.64 -9.46 -11.33
N PRO A 501 -4.93 -8.71 -12.41
CA PRO A 501 -6.30 -8.36 -12.80
C PRO A 501 -7.22 -9.57 -13.00
N ASP A 502 -6.72 -10.66 -13.59
CA ASP A 502 -7.54 -11.86 -13.84
C ASP A 502 -7.92 -12.55 -12.51
N LEU A 503 -6.98 -12.62 -11.55
CA LEU A 503 -7.27 -13.14 -10.21
C LEU A 503 -8.24 -12.23 -9.44
N MET A 504 -8.08 -10.92 -9.56
CA MET A 504 -8.98 -9.96 -8.90
C MET A 504 -10.40 -10.02 -9.47
N ASP A 505 -10.54 -10.11 -10.79
CA ASP A 505 -11.83 -10.29 -11.46
C ASP A 505 -12.49 -11.59 -11.02
N PHE A 506 -11.74 -12.69 -11.00
CA PHE A 506 -12.23 -13.97 -10.50
C PHE A 506 -12.64 -13.88 -9.01
N ALA A 507 -11.78 -13.31 -8.13
CA ALA A 507 -12.10 -13.13 -6.73
C ALA A 507 -13.34 -12.23 -6.52
N GLY A 508 -13.52 -11.22 -7.40
CA GLY A 508 -14.71 -10.37 -7.43
C GLY A 508 -16.00 -11.16 -7.70
N SER A 509 -15.95 -12.14 -8.60
CA SER A 509 -17.10 -12.98 -8.96
C SER A 509 -17.48 -14.03 -7.91
N LEU A 510 -16.60 -14.32 -6.94
CA LEU A 510 -16.88 -15.31 -5.89
C LEU A 510 -18.03 -14.88 -4.97
N PRO A 511 -18.97 -15.78 -4.63
CA PRO A 511 -19.96 -15.54 -3.58
C PRO A 511 -19.31 -15.12 -2.26
N PRO A 512 -19.84 -14.10 -1.56
CA PRO A 512 -19.30 -13.65 -0.27
C PRO A 512 -19.11 -14.77 0.76
N ARG A 513 -19.97 -15.80 0.75
CA ARG A 513 -19.89 -16.99 1.60
C ARG A 513 -18.65 -17.84 1.35
N PHE A 514 -18.01 -17.74 0.18
CA PHE A 514 -16.75 -18.42 -0.14
C PHE A 514 -15.54 -17.66 0.36
N LYS A 515 -15.63 -16.35 0.45
CA LYS A 515 -14.58 -15.51 1.04
C LYS A 515 -14.59 -15.61 2.56
N GLN A 516 -15.78 -15.41 3.18
CA GLN A 516 -16.00 -15.47 4.63
C GLN A 516 -17.06 -16.50 4.95
N HIS A 517 -16.67 -17.66 5.50
CA HIS A 517 -17.59 -18.72 5.91
C HIS A 517 -17.68 -18.78 7.45
N GLY A 518 -18.76 -18.25 7.99
CA GLY A 518 -18.92 -18.11 9.45
C GLY A 518 -17.80 -17.27 10.07
N SER A 519 -17.01 -17.88 10.96
CA SER A 519 -15.84 -17.26 11.59
C SER A 519 -14.54 -17.43 10.79
N THR A 520 -14.58 -18.16 9.66
CA THR A 520 -13.38 -18.48 8.88
C THR A 520 -13.25 -17.54 7.69
N GLY A 521 -12.28 -16.64 7.75
CA GLY A 521 -11.85 -15.84 6.60
C GLY A 521 -10.98 -16.65 5.64
N LYS A 522 -10.87 -16.18 4.38
CA LYS A 522 -10.14 -16.86 3.29
C LYS A 522 -10.61 -18.30 3.06
N TRP A 523 -11.89 -18.57 3.29
CA TRP A 523 -12.36 -19.96 3.36
C TRP A 523 -12.04 -20.75 2.10
N ILE A 524 -12.41 -20.25 0.92
CA ILE A 524 -12.15 -20.93 -0.35
C ILE A 524 -10.66 -21.01 -0.67
N PHE A 525 -9.91 -19.95 -0.36
CA PHE A 525 -8.48 -19.92 -0.57
C PHE A 525 -7.75 -20.95 0.32
N LYS A 526 -8.16 -21.07 1.59
CA LYS A 526 -7.66 -22.13 2.47
C LYS A 526 -7.91 -23.52 1.88
N LYS A 527 -9.15 -23.76 1.39
CA LYS A 527 -9.52 -25.03 0.75
C LYS A 527 -8.71 -25.30 -0.52
N ALA A 528 -8.45 -24.29 -1.32
CA ALA A 528 -7.65 -24.39 -2.53
C ALA A 528 -6.17 -24.75 -2.24
N MET A 529 -5.64 -24.31 -1.10
CA MET A 529 -4.24 -24.54 -0.73
C MET A 529 -4.00 -25.83 0.08
N GLU A 530 -5.01 -26.57 0.48
CA GLU A 530 -4.85 -27.83 1.23
C GLU A 530 -3.93 -28.88 0.55
N PRO A 531 -3.87 -29.00 -0.79
CA PRO A 531 -2.94 -29.92 -1.45
C PRO A 531 -1.48 -29.46 -1.47
N TYR A 532 -1.20 -28.19 -1.12
CA TYR A 532 0.11 -27.56 -1.35
C TYR A 532 0.87 -27.25 -0.07
N LEU A 533 0.15 -27.05 1.05
CA LEU A 533 0.70 -26.56 2.31
C LEU A 533 0.23 -27.39 3.51
N PRO A 534 1.02 -27.46 4.58
CA PRO A 534 0.61 -28.10 5.83
C PRO A 534 -0.64 -27.45 6.42
N LYS A 535 -1.54 -28.26 7.00
CA LYS A 535 -2.82 -27.79 7.56
C LYS A 535 -2.65 -26.79 8.71
N ASP A 536 -1.67 -26.95 9.54
CA ASP A 536 -1.34 -26.04 10.65
C ASP A 536 -0.90 -24.66 10.17
N VAL A 537 -0.21 -24.58 9.03
CA VAL A 537 0.11 -23.31 8.34
C VAL A 537 -1.16 -22.68 7.75
N ILE A 538 -1.99 -23.46 7.04
CA ILE A 538 -3.20 -22.96 6.37
C ILE A 538 -4.21 -22.41 7.37
N TYR A 539 -4.43 -23.14 8.48
CA TYR A 539 -5.45 -22.84 9.47
C TYR A 539 -4.93 -22.08 10.69
N ARG A 540 -3.68 -21.67 10.66
CA ARG A 540 -3.05 -20.78 11.63
C ARG A 540 -3.90 -19.53 11.86
N SER A 541 -3.95 -19.05 13.10
CA SER A 541 -4.55 -17.75 13.42
C SER A 541 -3.81 -16.62 12.71
N LYS A 542 -4.57 -15.68 12.13
CA LYS A 542 -3.98 -14.52 11.46
C LYS A 542 -3.13 -13.70 12.44
N THR A 543 -1.87 -13.52 12.08
CA THR A 543 -0.95 -12.54 12.67
C THR A 543 -0.68 -11.45 11.64
N GLY A 544 -0.57 -10.20 12.08
CA GLY A 544 -0.14 -9.11 11.19
C GLY A 544 1.37 -9.21 10.94
N PHE A 545 1.85 -8.62 9.85
CA PHE A 545 3.27 -8.35 9.61
C PHE A 545 3.69 -7.17 10.50
N GLY A 546 3.58 -7.33 11.81
CA GLY A 546 3.78 -6.29 12.81
C GLY A 546 5.18 -6.30 13.41
N ALA A 547 5.45 -5.29 14.21
CA ALA A 547 6.62 -5.18 15.05
C ALA A 547 6.19 -4.93 16.50
N PRO A 548 7.04 -5.18 17.50
CA PRO A 548 6.72 -5.02 18.92
C PRO A 548 6.70 -3.53 19.30
N LEU A 549 5.72 -2.79 18.75
CA LEU A 549 5.64 -1.33 18.86
C LEU A 549 5.57 -0.84 20.31
N ARG A 550 4.81 -1.55 21.18
CA ARG A 550 4.73 -1.17 22.60
C ARG A 550 6.08 -1.26 23.29
N SER A 551 6.80 -2.35 23.04
CA SER A 551 8.16 -2.51 23.57
C SER A 551 9.06 -1.40 23.06
N TRP A 552 9.02 -1.10 21.77
CA TRP A 552 9.81 -0.01 21.17
C TRP A 552 9.47 1.35 21.77
N MET A 553 8.18 1.65 21.98
CA MET A 553 7.74 2.92 22.58
C MET A 553 8.18 3.09 24.04
N GLN A 554 8.32 1.97 24.77
CA GLN A 554 8.76 1.97 26.16
C GLN A 554 10.29 2.03 26.31
N HIS A 555 11.05 1.55 25.32
CA HIS A 555 12.50 1.38 25.38
C HIS A 555 13.21 2.15 24.26
N GLU A 556 13.22 1.61 23.03
CA GLU A 556 14.06 2.07 21.93
C GLU A 556 13.66 3.45 21.39
N LEU A 557 12.38 3.78 21.39
CA LEU A 557 11.82 5.05 20.91
C LEU A 557 11.47 6.03 22.03
N LYS A 558 11.71 5.69 23.29
CA LYS A 558 11.31 6.51 24.44
C LYS A 558 11.91 7.92 24.38
N GLU A 559 13.21 8.02 24.14
CA GLU A 559 13.91 9.31 24.04
C GLU A 559 13.39 10.13 22.85
N LEU A 560 13.11 9.48 21.73
CA LEU A 560 12.51 10.12 20.56
C LEU A 560 11.12 10.71 20.88
N VAL A 561 10.29 9.98 21.63
CA VAL A 561 8.98 10.47 22.09
C VAL A 561 9.13 11.69 22.99
N ASP A 562 10.06 11.64 23.94
CA ASP A 562 10.29 12.73 24.89
C ASP A 562 10.83 14.00 24.19
N ASP A 563 11.67 13.86 23.17
CA ASP A 563 12.17 14.98 22.36
C ASP A 563 11.10 15.52 21.39
N ALA A 564 10.54 14.64 20.54
CA ALA A 564 9.61 15.03 19.49
C ALA A 564 8.32 15.66 20.06
N LEU A 565 7.82 15.14 21.18
CA LEU A 565 6.58 15.59 21.83
C LEU A 565 6.83 16.43 23.08
N SER A 566 8.02 17.04 23.21
CA SER A 566 8.33 18.03 24.25
C SER A 566 7.44 19.27 24.13
N GLU A 567 7.26 19.98 25.23
CA GLU A 567 6.47 21.22 25.25
C GLU A 567 6.97 22.26 24.23
N SER A 568 8.29 22.41 24.15
CA SER A 568 8.94 23.34 23.21
C SER A 568 8.69 22.94 21.74
N SER A 569 8.77 21.64 21.43
CA SER A 569 8.55 21.13 20.08
C SER A 569 7.10 21.32 19.64
N ILE A 570 6.13 20.89 20.47
CA ILE A 570 4.70 21.00 20.17
C ILE A 570 4.27 22.46 20.02
N LYS A 571 4.67 23.35 20.95
CA LYS A 571 4.32 24.78 20.89
C LYS A 571 4.93 25.47 19.67
N ARG A 572 6.18 25.18 19.34
CA ARG A 572 6.84 25.70 18.14
C ARG A 572 6.12 25.28 16.86
N ARG A 573 5.68 24.02 16.80
CA ARG A 573 4.96 23.47 15.64
C ARG A 573 3.54 24.01 15.49
N GLY A 574 2.81 24.19 16.59
CA GLY A 574 1.45 24.73 16.60
C GLY A 574 0.36 23.81 16.04
N LEU A 575 0.66 22.53 15.79
CA LEU A 575 -0.31 21.57 15.27
C LEU A 575 -1.16 20.94 16.36
N PHE A 576 -0.54 20.56 17.47
CA PHE A 576 -1.18 19.79 18.54
C PHE A 576 -1.28 20.58 19.85
N ASP A 577 -2.24 20.19 20.68
CA ASP A 577 -2.43 20.69 22.04
C ASP A 577 -1.48 19.94 22.99
N TYR A 578 -0.55 20.67 23.60
CA TYR A 578 0.45 20.06 24.49
C TYR A 578 -0.17 19.35 25.69
N GLN A 579 -1.23 19.91 26.29
CA GLN A 579 -1.87 19.29 27.46
C GLN A 579 -2.55 17.98 27.10
N ALA A 580 -3.21 17.92 25.93
CA ALA A 580 -3.84 16.69 25.43
C ALA A 580 -2.78 15.62 25.14
N VAL A 581 -1.69 15.97 24.47
CA VAL A 581 -0.60 15.04 24.15
C VAL A 581 0.10 14.55 25.41
N ARG A 582 0.42 15.44 26.35
CA ARG A 582 1.03 15.09 27.64
C ARG A 582 0.14 14.14 28.44
N HIS A 583 -1.16 14.41 28.47
CA HIS A 583 -2.13 13.53 29.14
C HIS A 583 -2.14 12.13 28.51
N LEU A 584 -2.17 12.06 27.19
CA LEU A 584 -2.13 10.80 26.44
C LEU A 584 -0.89 9.96 26.80
N ILE A 585 0.30 10.59 26.77
CA ILE A 585 1.58 9.93 27.13
C ILE A 585 1.58 9.48 28.60
N ALA A 586 1.07 10.32 29.52
CA ALA A 586 1.02 9.97 30.94
C ALA A 586 0.11 8.77 31.22
N MET A 587 -1.05 8.71 30.55
CA MET A 587 -2.00 7.61 30.67
C MET A 587 -1.45 6.30 30.10
N ASP A 588 -0.70 6.35 29.00
CA ASP A 588 -0.03 5.16 28.42
C ASP A 588 1.08 4.65 29.33
N ARG A 589 1.95 5.55 29.81
CA ARG A 589 3.10 5.20 30.69
C ARG A 589 2.66 4.66 32.07
N SER A 590 1.49 5.10 32.56
CA SER A 590 0.91 4.57 33.79
C SER A 590 0.18 3.22 33.60
N GLY A 591 0.05 2.74 32.35
CA GLY A 591 -0.65 1.50 32.04
C GLY A 591 -2.18 1.63 32.03
N ASN A 592 -2.74 2.83 32.23
CA ASN A 592 -4.18 3.02 32.25
C ASN A 592 -4.85 2.83 30.90
N ILE A 593 -4.13 3.16 29.80
CA ILE A 593 -4.55 2.93 28.42
C ILE A 593 -3.38 2.40 27.59
N ASP A 594 -3.71 1.82 26.44
CA ASP A 594 -2.74 1.51 25.40
C ASP A 594 -2.85 2.57 24.31
N ALA A 595 -1.96 3.54 24.35
CA ALA A 595 -1.87 4.63 23.38
C ALA A 595 -0.60 4.56 22.50
N SER A 596 0.05 3.40 22.43
CA SER A 596 1.30 3.23 21.67
C SER A 596 1.14 3.66 20.21
N TYR A 597 0.09 3.24 19.52
CA TYR A 597 -0.17 3.66 18.13
C TYR A 597 -0.49 5.16 18.00
N PRO A 598 -1.40 5.77 18.78
CA PRO A 598 -1.60 7.21 18.75
C PRO A 598 -0.35 8.04 19.02
N ILE A 599 0.48 7.64 19.99
CA ILE A 599 1.74 8.35 20.28
C ILE A 599 2.72 8.17 19.12
N PHE A 600 2.80 6.96 18.55
CA PHE A 600 3.62 6.69 17.36
C PHE A 600 3.19 7.56 16.16
N GLN A 601 1.89 7.76 15.95
CA GLN A 601 1.40 8.68 14.91
C GLN A 601 1.89 10.10 15.11
N LEU A 602 1.86 10.61 16.36
CA LEU A 602 2.30 11.96 16.67
C LEU A 602 3.80 12.14 16.40
N ILE A 603 4.65 11.17 16.77
CA ILE A 603 6.08 11.24 16.47
C ILE A 603 6.37 11.08 14.98
N CYS A 604 5.58 10.30 14.24
CA CYS A 604 5.69 10.24 12.78
C CYS A 604 5.40 11.60 12.14
N ILE A 605 4.34 12.29 12.58
CA ILE A 605 3.98 13.62 12.07
C ILE A 605 5.06 14.65 12.42
N GLU A 606 5.54 14.70 13.66
CA GLU A 606 6.58 15.68 14.04
C GLU A 606 7.91 15.41 13.31
N THR A 607 8.30 14.13 13.17
CA THR A 607 9.52 13.78 12.42
C THR A 607 9.38 14.13 10.93
N TRP A 608 8.20 13.88 10.35
CA TRP A 608 7.90 14.31 8.99
C TRP A 608 8.00 15.82 8.83
N CYS A 609 7.45 16.60 9.79
CA CYS A 609 7.59 18.04 9.79
C CYS A 609 9.06 18.50 9.88
N LYS A 610 9.87 17.89 10.74
CA LYS A 610 11.31 18.18 10.84
C LYS A 610 11.99 17.97 9.48
N ILE A 611 11.73 16.86 8.80
CA ILE A 611 12.37 16.51 7.53
C ILE A 611 11.85 17.39 6.37
N PHE A 612 10.53 17.50 6.19
CA PHE A 612 9.96 18.08 4.96
C PHE A 612 9.65 19.58 5.06
N LEU A 613 9.47 20.13 6.26
CA LEU A 613 9.24 21.55 6.47
C LEU A 613 10.53 22.28 6.89
N ASP A 614 11.21 21.77 7.94
CA ASP A 614 12.35 22.46 8.53
C ASP A 614 13.63 22.24 7.69
N GLN A 615 13.90 20.99 7.28
CA GLN A 615 15.07 20.58 6.47
C GLN A 615 14.81 20.54 4.97
N ARG A 616 13.61 20.90 4.53
CA ARG A 616 13.20 20.95 3.11
C ARG A 616 13.32 19.62 2.33
N GLY A 617 13.16 18.48 3.00
CA GLY A 617 13.23 17.17 2.37
C GLY A 617 14.65 16.67 2.10
N VAL A 618 15.58 17.10 2.92
CA VAL A 618 16.97 16.60 2.97
C VAL A 618 17.13 15.88 4.31
N LEU A 619 17.69 14.69 4.29
CA LEU A 619 17.99 13.89 5.51
C LEU A 619 19.48 14.00 5.84
#